data_6d47995921e8487b75d005602ddb877b
#
_entry.id   6d47995921e8487b75d005602ddb877b
#
_cell.length_a   1.000
_cell.length_b   1.000
_cell.length_c   1.000
_cell.angle_alpha   90.00
_cell.angle_beta   90.00
_cell.angle_gamma   90.00
#
_symmetry.space_group_name_H-M   'P 1'
#
loop_
_entity.id
_entity.type
_entity.pdbx_description
1 polymer ?
#
loop_
_entity_poly.entity_id
_entity_poly.type
_entity_poly.pdbx_seq_one_letter_code
_entity_poly.pdbx_strand_id
1 'polypeptide(L)'
;MGSPDNNEFSSRDNEFARRFAYNFGWPIALWRRIYLTGSDIGCVGVRVTFKDAFANIVSHAVPVRRLGTAFVARIVVLIVGLTAMSAYTVPDLQRPARISLQACLWCCLVYFAIESGMRARTAIRAGLAWRYVLSLSGLIDLIGVVAVPIALLCGVTPPTAWLLASLWILKLAQNSPALAQIGRVFMTEAKPLASVFALFLMILLLSSAAMYLLERDAQPGPFGSMPAAMWWAVVTMTTTGYGDAVPLTHWGHLLGAFVMICGIATFGLTTGILATGFAAETRRRNFIQTWDLVSKVPFFQTLDPSAITEITHMLRRLEVPERTAVIRRGKVGDCMYFIADGEVQVEIKPNPVFLGPGAFFGELALLGDLIRTANVTTTTASTLLILDLADFRTLTAHHPDLKRVIDAEGQRRMTENQQRERERRGAASS
;
A
#
# COMPACT_ATOMS: atom_id res chain seq x y z
N MET A 1 -21.46 47.08 10.84
CA MET A 1 -20.03 46.66 10.92
C MET A 1 -19.93 45.26 10.37
N GLY A 2 -19.34 45.15 9.18
CA GLY A 2 -19.42 44.00 8.31
C GLY A 2 -18.58 42.81 8.78
N SER A 3 -19.09 41.60 8.43
CA SER A 3 -18.42 40.31 8.50
C SER A 3 -17.30 40.27 7.44
N PRO A 4 -16.10 39.77 7.75
CA PRO A 4 -15.03 39.65 6.74
C PRO A 4 -15.29 38.49 5.83
N ASP A 5 -15.02 38.74 4.54
CA ASP A 5 -15.27 37.93 3.37
C ASP A 5 -14.69 36.49 3.40
N ASN A 6 -15.60 35.53 3.17
CA ASN A 6 -15.30 34.13 2.91
C ASN A 6 -14.71 33.86 1.51
N ASN A 7 -14.43 34.88 0.69
CA ASN A 7 -14.01 34.72 -0.70
C ASN A 7 -12.50 34.75 -0.94
N GLU A 8 -11.71 35.31 -0.04
CA GLU A 8 -10.24 35.35 -0.23
C GLU A 8 -9.53 34.01 0.07
N PHE A 9 -10.09 33.19 0.94
CA PHE A 9 -9.52 31.87 1.26
C PHE A 9 -9.66 30.85 0.11
N SER A 10 -10.70 30.97 -0.71
CA SER A 10 -10.98 30.12 -1.88
C SER A 10 -10.02 30.35 -3.06
N SER A 11 -9.45 31.53 -3.19
CA SER A 11 -8.59 31.92 -4.33
C SER A 11 -7.15 31.39 -4.19
N ARG A 12 -6.57 31.44 -3.03
CA ARG A 12 -5.18 30.95 -2.76
C ARG A 12 -5.07 29.43 -2.82
N ASP A 13 -6.08 28.73 -2.32
CA ASP A 13 -6.11 27.26 -2.37
C ASP A 13 -6.26 26.73 -3.80
N ASN A 14 -6.98 27.45 -4.66
CA ASN A 14 -7.12 27.11 -6.06
C ASN A 14 -5.83 27.35 -6.87
N GLU A 15 -5.03 28.34 -6.52
CA GLU A 15 -3.78 28.63 -7.22
C GLU A 15 -2.67 27.65 -6.83
N PHE A 16 -2.58 27.27 -5.57
CA PHE A 16 -1.67 26.25 -5.08
C PHE A 16 -1.99 24.88 -5.70
N ALA A 17 -3.26 24.54 -5.76
CA ALA A 17 -3.74 23.30 -6.35
C ALA A 17 -3.46 23.20 -7.87
N ARG A 18 -3.61 24.29 -8.61
CA ARG A 18 -3.26 24.36 -10.03
C ARG A 18 -1.77 24.21 -10.29
N ARG A 19 -0.93 24.83 -9.47
CA ARG A 19 0.54 24.67 -9.56
C ARG A 19 0.99 23.25 -9.23
N PHE A 20 0.35 22.59 -8.27
CA PHE A 20 0.66 21.22 -7.90
C PHE A 20 0.24 20.20 -8.98
N ALA A 21 -0.97 20.33 -9.53
CA ALA A 21 -1.46 19.48 -10.63
C ALA A 21 -0.59 19.63 -11.90
N TYR A 22 -0.13 20.85 -12.19
CA TYR A 22 0.73 21.13 -13.34
C TYR A 22 2.12 20.48 -13.21
N ASN A 23 2.71 20.48 -12.00
CA ASN A 23 4.04 19.93 -11.76
C ASN A 23 4.07 18.40 -11.68
N PHE A 24 2.95 17.74 -11.40
CA PHE A 24 2.85 16.27 -11.27
C PHE A 24 2.09 15.58 -12.40
N GLY A 25 1.66 16.31 -13.45
CA GLY A 25 1.04 15.73 -14.65
C GLY A 25 -0.32 15.05 -14.42
N TRP A 26 -1.05 15.39 -13.35
CA TRP A 26 -2.35 14.80 -13.06
C TRP A 26 -3.48 15.46 -13.86
N PRO A 27 -4.43 14.69 -14.45
CA PRO A 27 -5.56 15.26 -15.16
C PRO A 27 -6.44 16.10 -14.23
N ILE A 28 -6.66 17.35 -14.55
CA ILE A 28 -7.49 18.32 -13.80
C ILE A 28 -8.91 17.77 -13.52
N ALA A 29 -9.43 16.90 -14.40
CA ALA A 29 -10.71 16.23 -14.25
C ALA A 29 -10.78 15.26 -13.05
N LEU A 30 -9.67 14.58 -12.72
CA LEU A 30 -9.59 13.68 -11.55
C LEU A 30 -9.56 14.49 -10.26
N TRP A 31 -8.89 15.62 -10.28
CA TRP A 31 -8.80 16.53 -9.15
C TRP A 31 -10.16 17.19 -8.82
N ARG A 32 -10.90 17.62 -9.86
CA ARG A 32 -12.24 18.19 -9.71
C ARG A 32 -13.24 17.16 -9.13
N ARG A 33 -13.07 15.88 -9.41
CA ARG A 33 -13.88 14.80 -8.86
C ARG A 33 -13.55 14.52 -7.39
N ILE A 34 -12.28 14.59 -6.99
CA ILE A 34 -11.85 14.42 -5.59
C ILE A 34 -12.29 15.61 -4.73
N TYR A 35 -12.28 16.83 -5.30
CA TYR A 35 -12.65 18.04 -4.56
C TYR A 35 -14.16 18.28 -4.46
N LEU A 36 -14.94 17.86 -5.46
CA LEU A 36 -16.40 17.99 -5.48
C LEU A 36 -17.13 16.82 -4.82
N THR A 37 -16.50 15.63 -4.73
CA THR A 37 -17.06 14.50 -3.94
C THR A 37 -16.70 14.59 -2.45
N GLY A 38 -15.87 15.51 -2.03
CA GLY A 38 -15.60 15.79 -0.61
C GLY A 38 -16.75 16.47 0.14
N SER A 39 -17.82 16.86 -0.54
CA SER A 39 -18.99 17.50 0.07
C SER A 39 -20.17 16.58 0.38
N ASP A 40 -20.21 15.34 -0.17
CA ASP A 40 -21.37 14.47 -0.09
C ASP A 40 -21.08 13.00 0.23
N ILE A 41 -20.13 12.70 1.11
CA ILE A 41 -20.05 11.38 1.74
C ILE A 41 -20.79 11.48 3.07
N GLY A 42 -22.05 11.08 3.08
CA GLY A 42 -23.02 11.31 4.15
C GLY A 42 -22.69 10.76 5.54
N CYS A 43 -21.70 9.89 5.70
CA CYS A 43 -21.32 9.30 6.99
C CYS A 43 -20.15 9.95 7.70
N VAL A 44 -19.27 10.68 7.01
CA VAL A 44 -18.08 11.23 7.63
C VAL A 44 -18.15 12.75 7.67
N GLY A 45 -18.83 13.30 8.68
CA GLY A 45 -18.80 14.73 9.00
C GLY A 45 -17.43 15.25 9.49
N VAL A 46 -16.37 14.49 9.27
CA VAL A 46 -14.99 14.84 9.55
C VAL A 46 -14.49 15.64 8.36
N ARG A 47 -14.43 16.97 8.51
CA ARG A 47 -13.69 17.83 7.59
C ARG A 47 -12.20 17.54 7.78
N VAL A 48 -11.70 16.52 7.12
CA VAL A 48 -10.26 16.31 7.01
C VAL A 48 -9.74 17.36 6.04
N THR A 49 -8.99 18.35 6.55
CA THR A 49 -8.34 19.31 5.66
C THR A 49 -7.31 18.57 4.80
N PHE A 50 -7.06 19.04 3.57
CA PHE A 50 -6.05 18.45 2.68
C PHE A 50 -4.69 18.28 3.39
N LYS A 51 -4.37 19.20 4.31
CA LYS A 51 -3.17 19.13 5.15
C LYS A 51 -3.18 17.93 6.09
N ASP A 52 -4.34 17.59 6.65
CA ASP A 52 -4.51 16.42 7.53
C ASP A 52 -4.57 15.12 6.74
N ALA A 53 -5.20 15.13 5.54
CA ALA A 53 -5.19 13.99 4.63
C ALA A 53 -3.78 13.71 4.09
N PHE A 54 -3.01 14.74 3.74
CA PHE A 54 -1.63 14.61 3.28
C PHE A 54 -0.69 14.19 4.42
N ALA A 55 -0.85 14.78 5.62
CA ALA A 55 -0.12 14.34 6.81
C ALA A 55 -0.44 12.89 7.16
N ASN A 56 -1.68 12.47 7.00
CA ASN A 56 -2.11 11.07 7.17
C ASN A 56 -1.53 10.15 6.09
N ILE A 57 -1.56 10.53 4.81
CA ILE A 57 -0.93 9.75 3.72
C ILE A 57 0.58 9.63 3.97
N VAL A 58 1.25 10.70 4.39
CA VAL A 58 2.69 10.68 4.69
C VAL A 58 2.98 9.91 5.98
N SER A 59 2.12 9.99 7.00
CA SER A 59 2.27 9.22 8.25
C SER A 59 1.92 7.74 8.07
N HIS A 60 1.04 7.38 7.15
CA HIS A 60 0.72 5.98 6.82
C HIS A 60 1.65 5.37 5.78
N ALA A 61 2.31 6.18 4.93
CA ALA A 61 3.30 5.67 3.97
C ALA A 61 4.50 5.01 4.66
N VAL A 62 4.85 5.45 5.87
CA VAL A 62 5.86 4.77 6.73
C VAL A 62 5.50 5.07 8.19
N PRO A 63 5.17 4.09 9.04
CA PRO A 63 5.17 4.30 10.46
C PRO A 63 6.63 4.54 10.91
N VAL A 64 7.09 5.77 10.80
CA VAL A 64 8.44 6.21 11.15
C VAL A 64 8.77 5.88 12.61
N ARG A 65 7.77 5.60 13.43
CA ARG A 65 7.92 5.39 14.87
C ARG A 65 8.43 4.00 15.28
N ARG A 66 8.65 3.05 14.34
CA ARG A 66 9.28 1.74 14.62
C ARG A 66 10.10 1.19 13.44
N LEU A 67 10.79 2.04 12.70
CA LEU A 67 11.96 1.56 11.97
C LEU A 67 12.99 1.22 13.05
N GLY A 68 13.11 -0.05 13.42
CA GLY A 68 14.08 -0.47 14.43
C GLY A 68 15.46 0.03 14.00
N THR A 69 16.24 0.52 14.95
CA THR A 69 17.60 1.03 14.70
C THR A 69 18.43 0.13 13.78
N ALA A 70 18.21 -1.18 13.84
CA ALA A 70 18.81 -2.19 12.97
C ALA A 70 18.40 -2.05 11.49
N PHE A 71 17.18 -1.65 11.17
CA PHE A 71 16.73 -1.45 9.79
C PHE A 71 17.37 -0.19 9.18
N VAL A 72 17.42 0.90 9.95
CA VAL A 72 18.07 2.15 9.52
C VAL A 72 19.57 1.90 9.32
N ALA A 73 20.24 1.23 10.25
CA ALA A 73 21.67 0.88 10.14
C ALA A 73 21.94 0.07 8.88
N ARG A 74 21.11 -0.91 8.54
CA ARG A 74 21.24 -1.71 7.30
C ARG A 74 21.14 -0.86 6.05
N ILE A 75 20.15 0.06 5.98
CA ILE A 75 20.01 0.96 4.83
C ILE A 75 21.24 1.84 4.69
N VAL A 76 21.72 2.42 5.78
CA VAL A 76 22.93 3.27 5.77
C VAL A 76 24.14 2.47 5.26
N VAL A 77 24.40 1.29 5.81
CA VAL A 77 25.51 0.43 5.39
C VAL A 77 25.38 0.03 3.92
N LEU A 78 24.15 -0.26 3.46
CA LEU A 78 23.90 -0.59 2.06
C LEU A 78 24.22 0.60 1.13
N ILE A 79 23.75 1.81 1.46
CA ILE A 79 24.02 3.01 0.66
C ILE A 79 25.53 3.27 0.63
N VAL A 80 26.17 3.24 1.80
CA VAL A 80 27.64 3.43 1.90
C VAL A 80 28.39 2.38 1.10
N GLY A 81 28.00 1.12 1.18
CA GLY A 81 28.63 0.03 0.43
C GLY A 81 28.47 0.17 -1.09
N LEU A 82 27.26 0.49 -1.57
CA LEU A 82 27.00 0.68 -3.00
C LEU A 82 27.70 1.92 -3.57
N THR A 83 27.73 3.02 -2.82
CA THR A 83 28.47 4.23 -3.23
C THR A 83 29.99 4.00 -3.24
N ALA A 84 30.52 3.31 -2.23
CA ALA A 84 31.91 2.93 -2.18
C ALA A 84 32.30 1.98 -3.34
N MET A 85 31.46 0.99 -3.65
CA MET A 85 31.63 0.11 -4.80
C MET A 85 31.65 0.90 -6.12
N SER A 86 30.68 1.78 -6.33
CA SER A 86 30.64 2.60 -7.55
C SER A 86 31.89 3.49 -7.68
N ALA A 87 32.29 4.14 -6.60
CA ALA A 87 33.52 4.95 -6.59
C ALA A 87 34.78 4.12 -6.83
N TYR A 88 34.84 2.87 -6.33
CA TYR A 88 36.01 1.97 -6.50
C TYR A 88 36.21 1.54 -7.95
N THR A 89 35.21 1.63 -8.82
CA THR A 89 35.34 1.32 -10.26
C THR A 89 35.96 2.44 -11.08
N VAL A 90 36.20 3.63 -10.53
CA VAL A 90 36.78 4.77 -11.24
C VAL A 90 38.26 4.48 -11.51
N PRO A 91 38.74 4.54 -12.80
CA PRO A 91 40.07 4.09 -13.17
C PRO A 91 41.22 4.91 -12.55
N ASP A 92 41.06 6.24 -12.50
CA ASP A 92 42.14 7.17 -12.11
C ASP A 92 42.17 7.54 -10.63
N LEU A 93 41.69 6.62 -9.78
CA LEU A 93 41.63 6.87 -8.36
C LEU A 93 43.00 6.82 -7.70
N GLN A 94 43.31 7.84 -6.91
CA GLN A 94 44.59 7.89 -6.14
C GLN A 94 44.70 6.69 -5.20
N ARG A 95 45.92 6.15 -5.00
CA ARG A 95 46.16 4.97 -4.14
C ARG A 95 45.54 5.08 -2.74
N PRO A 96 45.65 6.21 -1.99
CA PRO A 96 45.04 6.30 -0.64
C PRO A 96 43.51 6.21 -0.67
N ALA A 97 42.86 6.83 -1.65
CA ALA A 97 41.40 6.76 -1.81
C ALA A 97 40.93 5.34 -2.16
N ARG A 98 41.67 4.63 -3.00
CA ARG A 98 41.40 3.23 -3.35
C ARG A 98 41.46 2.32 -2.12
N ILE A 99 42.48 2.50 -1.26
CA ILE A 99 42.67 1.71 -0.04
C ILE A 99 41.51 2.01 0.94
N SER A 100 41.12 3.27 1.14
CA SER A 100 40.04 3.64 2.05
C SER A 100 38.69 3.11 1.58
N LEU A 101 38.39 3.14 0.27
CA LEU A 101 37.18 2.56 -0.29
C LEU A 101 37.14 1.04 -0.13
N GLN A 102 38.28 0.37 -0.36
CA GLN A 102 38.39 -1.08 -0.17
C GLN A 102 38.18 -1.45 1.31
N ALA A 103 38.79 -0.71 2.24
CA ALA A 103 38.56 -0.92 3.69
C ALA A 103 37.08 -0.73 4.05
N CYS A 104 36.40 0.31 3.51
CA CYS A 104 34.98 0.55 3.69
C CYS A 104 34.15 -0.64 3.19
N LEU A 105 34.43 -1.18 2.01
CA LEU A 105 33.75 -2.34 1.44
C LEU A 105 33.90 -3.60 2.32
N TRP A 106 35.13 -3.84 2.86
CA TRP A 106 35.36 -4.93 3.81
C TRP A 106 34.54 -4.73 5.11
N CYS A 107 34.46 -3.50 5.65
CA CYS A 107 33.66 -3.20 6.81
C CYS A 107 32.16 -3.48 6.56
N CYS A 108 31.63 -3.08 5.40
CA CYS A 108 30.28 -3.38 4.99
C CYS A 108 30.01 -4.89 4.88
N LEU A 109 30.95 -5.64 4.29
CA LEU A 109 30.87 -7.10 4.16
C LEU A 109 30.84 -7.77 5.54
N VAL A 110 31.72 -7.36 6.46
CA VAL A 110 31.75 -7.87 7.85
C VAL A 110 30.43 -7.58 8.56
N TYR A 111 29.89 -6.37 8.42
CA TYR A 111 28.58 -6.03 8.98
C TYR A 111 27.49 -6.99 8.47
N PHE A 112 27.42 -7.22 7.16
CA PHE A 112 26.43 -8.15 6.59
C PHE A 112 26.68 -9.61 6.97
N ALA A 113 27.94 -10.02 7.16
CA ALA A 113 28.28 -11.35 7.65
C ALA A 113 27.80 -11.55 9.10
N ILE A 114 28.02 -10.57 9.97
CA ILE A 114 27.53 -10.60 11.37
C ILE A 114 26.00 -10.66 11.39
N GLU A 115 25.33 -9.81 10.63
CA GLU A 115 23.87 -9.77 10.53
C GLU A 115 23.28 -11.11 10.05
N SER A 116 23.84 -11.68 8.98
CA SER A 116 23.44 -12.98 8.44
C SER A 116 23.71 -14.12 9.44
N GLY A 117 24.86 -14.06 10.13
CA GLY A 117 25.21 -15.01 11.18
C GLY A 117 24.24 -14.97 12.38
N MET A 118 23.81 -13.79 12.80
CA MET A 118 22.79 -13.65 13.86
C MET A 118 21.45 -14.27 13.45
N ARG A 119 21.01 -14.06 12.20
CA ARG A 119 19.78 -14.67 11.68
C ARG A 119 19.89 -16.20 11.57
N ALA A 120 21.03 -16.69 11.05
CA ALA A 120 21.29 -18.12 11.00
C ALA A 120 21.26 -18.76 12.39
N ARG A 121 21.87 -18.12 13.39
CA ARG A 121 21.83 -18.59 14.79
C ARG A 121 20.43 -18.67 15.34
N THR A 122 19.57 -17.69 15.07
CA THR A 122 18.16 -17.74 15.52
C THR A 122 17.39 -18.87 14.84
N ALA A 123 17.62 -19.10 13.54
CA ALA A 123 17.01 -20.21 12.80
C ALA A 123 17.50 -21.58 13.31
N ILE A 124 18.79 -21.72 13.62
CA ILE A 124 19.37 -22.95 14.19
C ILE A 124 18.75 -23.24 15.56
N ARG A 125 18.65 -22.23 16.44
CA ARG A 125 18.02 -22.38 17.78
C ARG A 125 16.55 -22.76 17.71
N ALA A 126 15.85 -22.33 16.65
CA ALA A 126 14.46 -22.71 16.40
C ALA A 126 14.30 -24.08 15.71
N GLY A 127 15.38 -24.82 15.44
CA GLY A 127 15.34 -26.11 14.72
C GLY A 127 15.00 -25.98 13.23
N LEU A 128 15.05 -24.78 12.66
CA LEU A 128 14.63 -24.48 11.28
C LEU A 128 15.82 -24.17 10.35
N ALA A 129 17.04 -24.60 10.69
CA ALA A 129 18.27 -24.28 9.98
C ALA A 129 18.18 -24.59 8.47
N TRP A 130 17.73 -25.78 8.09
CA TRP A 130 17.62 -26.20 6.69
C TRP A 130 16.60 -25.36 5.90
N ARG A 131 15.45 -25.08 6.54
CA ARG A 131 14.40 -24.23 5.93
C ARG A 131 14.88 -22.80 5.73
N TYR A 132 15.71 -22.29 6.62
CA TYR A 132 16.30 -20.95 6.50
C TYR A 132 17.28 -20.89 5.32
N VAL A 133 18.21 -21.85 5.22
CA VAL A 133 19.21 -21.87 4.13
C VAL A 133 18.54 -21.94 2.75
N LEU A 134 17.48 -22.74 2.61
CA LEU A 134 16.70 -22.85 1.37
C LEU A 134 15.67 -21.73 1.18
N SER A 135 15.45 -20.87 2.16
CA SER A 135 14.57 -19.72 2.02
C SER A 135 15.21 -18.64 1.14
N LEU A 136 14.37 -17.84 0.48
CA LEU A 136 14.84 -16.69 -0.30
C LEU A 136 15.72 -15.76 0.54
N SER A 137 15.36 -15.54 1.82
CA SER A 137 16.15 -14.73 2.73
C SER A 137 17.51 -15.34 3.04
N GLY A 138 17.57 -16.65 3.27
CA GLY A 138 18.84 -17.35 3.51
C GLY A 138 19.76 -17.35 2.28
N LEU A 139 19.19 -17.54 1.09
CA LEU A 139 19.94 -17.46 -0.16
C LEU A 139 20.51 -16.05 -0.41
N ILE A 140 19.73 -15.00 -0.17
CA ILE A 140 20.22 -13.61 -0.30
C ILE A 140 21.32 -13.34 0.72
N ASP A 141 21.20 -13.82 1.95
CA ASP A 141 22.21 -13.67 2.98
C ASP A 141 23.50 -14.42 2.60
N LEU A 142 23.38 -15.64 2.11
CA LEU A 142 24.51 -16.46 1.67
C LEU A 142 25.25 -15.80 0.49
N ILE A 143 24.52 -15.46 -0.56
CA ILE A 143 25.07 -14.82 -1.76
C ILE A 143 25.74 -13.49 -1.38
N GLY A 144 25.06 -12.65 -0.57
CA GLY A 144 25.58 -11.34 -0.18
C GLY A 144 26.89 -11.39 0.62
N VAL A 145 27.15 -12.48 1.34
CA VAL A 145 28.37 -12.65 2.15
C VAL A 145 29.46 -13.38 1.38
N VAL A 146 29.11 -14.40 0.60
CA VAL A 146 30.05 -15.37 0.05
C VAL A 146 30.52 -15.02 -1.37
N ALA A 147 29.70 -14.28 -2.14
CA ALA A 147 29.99 -14.00 -3.55
C ALA A 147 31.32 -13.28 -3.77
N VAL A 148 31.59 -12.21 -3.02
CA VAL A 148 32.85 -11.44 -3.15
C VAL A 148 34.10 -12.25 -2.73
N PRO A 149 34.12 -12.90 -1.54
CA PRO A 149 35.23 -13.76 -1.15
C PRO A 149 35.51 -14.90 -2.14
N ILE A 150 34.50 -15.58 -2.64
CA ILE A 150 34.65 -16.65 -3.64
C ILE A 150 35.27 -16.09 -4.92
N ALA A 151 34.77 -14.96 -5.44
CA ALA A 151 35.35 -14.37 -6.67
C ALA A 151 36.80 -14.02 -6.51
N LEU A 152 37.21 -13.48 -5.35
CA LEU A 152 38.63 -13.19 -5.05
C LEU A 152 39.47 -14.47 -4.97
N LEU A 153 38.97 -15.54 -4.36
CA LEU A 153 39.64 -16.85 -4.29
C LEU A 153 39.77 -17.50 -5.69
N CYS A 154 38.81 -17.27 -6.58
CA CYS A 154 38.89 -17.72 -7.98
C CYS A 154 39.84 -16.87 -8.84
N GLY A 155 40.58 -15.90 -8.27
CA GLY A 155 41.52 -15.07 -8.98
C GLY A 155 40.93 -13.90 -9.75
N VAL A 156 39.63 -13.55 -9.51
CA VAL A 156 39.02 -12.38 -10.10
C VAL A 156 39.65 -11.11 -9.52
N THR A 157 39.96 -10.13 -10.37
CA THR A 157 40.57 -8.88 -9.94
C THR A 157 39.68 -8.14 -8.93
N PRO A 158 40.26 -7.49 -7.90
CA PRO A 158 39.50 -6.82 -6.87
C PRO A 158 38.41 -5.85 -7.40
N PRO A 159 38.63 -5.00 -8.40
CA PRO A 159 37.60 -4.12 -8.92
C PRO A 159 36.41 -4.88 -9.48
N THR A 160 36.65 -5.98 -10.19
CA THR A 160 35.57 -6.81 -10.76
C THR A 160 34.85 -7.64 -9.68
N ALA A 161 35.60 -8.20 -8.72
CA ALA A 161 34.98 -8.97 -7.62
C ALA A 161 34.03 -8.11 -6.78
N TRP A 162 34.40 -6.85 -6.49
CA TRP A 162 33.57 -5.95 -5.73
C TRP A 162 32.28 -5.51 -6.45
N LEU A 163 32.15 -5.68 -7.77
CA LEU A 163 30.88 -5.50 -8.48
C LEU A 163 29.78 -6.43 -7.95
N LEU A 164 30.16 -7.60 -7.39
CA LEU A 164 29.19 -8.51 -6.75
C LEU A 164 28.58 -7.93 -5.48
N ALA A 165 29.16 -6.87 -4.90
CA ALA A 165 28.54 -6.13 -3.79
C ALA A 165 27.22 -5.46 -4.20
N SER A 166 26.95 -5.25 -5.51
CA SER A 166 25.65 -4.83 -6.02
C SER A 166 24.52 -5.77 -5.60
N LEU A 167 24.80 -7.05 -5.37
CA LEU A 167 23.85 -8.05 -4.88
C LEU A 167 23.35 -7.74 -3.45
N TRP A 168 24.04 -6.88 -2.69
CA TRP A 168 23.57 -6.43 -1.37
C TRP A 168 22.22 -5.68 -1.48
N ILE A 169 21.88 -5.12 -2.64
CA ILE A 169 20.58 -4.48 -2.87
C ILE A 169 19.41 -5.45 -2.60
N LEU A 170 19.64 -6.76 -2.83
CA LEU A 170 18.64 -7.79 -2.57
C LEU A 170 18.27 -7.88 -1.08
N LYS A 171 19.13 -7.41 -0.17
CA LYS A 171 18.84 -7.35 1.27
C LYS A 171 17.71 -6.37 1.61
N LEU A 172 17.40 -5.40 0.73
CA LEU A 172 16.20 -4.56 0.89
C LEU A 172 14.91 -5.37 0.75
N ALA A 173 14.93 -6.43 -0.06
CA ALA A 173 13.76 -7.27 -0.29
C ALA A 173 13.37 -8.08 0.95
N GLN A 174 14.34 -8.46 1.79
CA GLN A 174 14.11 -9.37 2.91
C GLN A 174 13.10 -8.88 3.94
N ASN A 175 13.01 -7.56 4.17
CA ASN A 175 12.20 -6.97 5.23
C ASN A 175 11.22 -5.91 4.71
N SER A 176 11.06 -5.78 3.41
CA SER A 176 10.10 -4.86 2.82
C SER A 176 8.72 -5.51 2.71
N PRO A 177 7.72 -5.06 3.49
CA PRO A 177 6.36 -5.56 3.36
C PRO A 177 5.77 -5.27 1.97
N ALA A 178 6.21 -4.18 1.32
CA ALA A 178 5.80 -3.84 -0.04
C ALA A 178 6.32 -4.85 -1.07
N LEU A 179 7.61 -5.23 -1.00
CA LEU A 179 8.18 -6.25 -1.90
C LEU A 179 7.58 -7.63 -1.64
N ALA A 180 7.32 -7.97 -0.38
CA ALA A 180 6.58 -9.19 -0.04
C ALA A 180 5.15 -9.20 -0.62
N GLN A 181 4.48 -8.04 -0.66
CA GLN A 181 3.16 -7.90 -1.30
C GLN A 181 3.26 -8.10 -2.81
N ILE A 182 4.23 -7.46 -3.47
CA ILE A 182 4.51 -7.66 -4.89
C ILE A 182 4.73 -9.15 -5.18
N GLY A 183 5.59 -9.82 -4.41
CA GLY A 183 5.86 -11.26 -4.58
C GLY A 183 4.58 -12.11 -4.44
N ARG A 184 3.71 -11.80 -3.48
CA ARG A 184 2.42 -12.53 -3.33
C ARG A 184 1.52 -12.33 -4.55
N VAL A 185 1.38 -11.11 -5.06
CA VAL A 185 0.57 -10.85 -6.25
C VAL A 185 1.11 -11.63 -7.46
N PHE A 186 2.44 -11.61 -7.69
CA PHE A 186 3.04 -12.39 -8.76
C PHE A 186 2.81 -13.90 -8.62
N MET A 187 2.87 -14.45 -7.39
CA MET A 187 2.60 -15.86 -7.15
C MET A 187 1.11 -16.20 -7.33
N THR A 188 0.21 -15.31 -6.89
CA THR A 188 -1.23 -15.53 -7.06
C THR A 188 -1.63 -15.47 -8.52
N GLU A 189 -1.10 -14.52 -9.29
CA GLU A 189 -1.40 -14.30 -10.69
C GLU A 189 -0.42 -15.03 -11.64
N ALA A 190 0.39 -15.96 -11.13
CA ALA A 190 1.42 -16.65 -11.92
C ALA A 190 0.86 -17.36 -13.16
N LYS A 191 -0.32 -18.00 -13.06
CA LYS A 191 -0.94 -18.70 -14.20
C LYS A 191 -1.39 -17.74 -15.31
N PRO A 192 -2.17 -16.66 -15.03
CA PRO A 192 -2.49 -15.66 -16.05
C PRO A 192 -1.25 -15.00 -16.66
N LEU A 193 -0.27 -14.63 -15.83
CA LEU A 193 0.99 -14.03 -16.28
C LEU A 193 1.79 -14.97 -17.19
N ALA A 194 1.86 -16.26 -16.83
CA ALA A 194 2.51 -17.28 -17.67
C ALA A 194 1.81 -17.44 -19.04
N SER A 195 0.47 -17.35 -19.08
CA SER A 195 -0.28 -17.40 -20.34
C SER A 195 0.02 -16.20 -21.23
N VAL A 196 0.08 -14.99 -20.66
CA VAL A 196 0.45 -13.78 -21.42
C VAL A 196 1.91 -13.84 -21.86
N PHE A 197 2.82 -14.35 -21.03
CA PHE A 197 4.21 -14.54 -21.41
C PHE A 197 4.38 -15.57 -22.53
N ALA A 198 3.63 -16.67 -22.51
CA ALA A 198 3.60 -17.65 -23.60
C ALA A 198 3.07 -17.02 -24.91
N LEU A 199 2.01 -16.20 -24.82
CA LEU A 199 1.51 -15.43 -25.96
C LEU A 199 2.58 -14.47 -26.51
N PHE A 200 3.30 -13.74 -25.62
CA PHE A 200 4.40 -12.88 -26.01
C PHE A 200 5.49 -13.64 -26.77
N LEU A 201 5.92 -14.81 -26.24
CA LEU A 201 6.92 -15.65 -26.89
C LEU A 201 6.44 -16.16 -28.25
N MET A 202 5.18 -16.55 -28.36
CA MET A 202 4.61 -17.01 -29.63
C MET A 202 4.62 -15.90 -30.68
N ILE A 203 4.17 -14.69 -30.33
CA ILE A 203 4.20 -13.52 -31.24
C ILE A 203 5.66 -13.17 -31.58
N LEU A 204 6.55 -13.17 -30.62
CA LEU A 204 7.98 -12.92 -30.81
C LEU A 204 8.58 -13.86 -31.85
N LEU A 205 8.39 -15.17 -31.69
CA LEU A 205 8.96 -16.18 -32.60
C LEU A 205 8.35 -16.10 -34.00
N LEU A 206 7.03 -15.97 -34.10
CA LEU A 206 6.34 -15.89 -35.38
C LEU A 206 6.72 -14.60 -36.15
N SER A 207 6.74 -13.46 -35.46
CA SER A 207 7.10 -12.18 -36.08
C SER A 207 8.57 -12.16 -36.50
N SER A 208 9.45 -12.74 -35.69
CA SER A 208 10.87 -12.86 -36.05
C SER A 208 11.11 -13.73 -37.27
N ALA A 209 10.41 -14.87 -37.37
CA ALA A 209 10.49 -15.75 -38.52
C ALA A 209 9.97 -15.08 -39.79
N ALA A 210 8.82 -14.41 -39.68
CA ALA A 210 8.24 -13.68 -40.79
C ALA A 210 9.15 -12.51 -41.24
N MET A 211 9.67 -11.74 -40.31
CA MET A 211 10.57 -10.61 -40.62
C MET A 211 11.90 -11.10 -41.24
N TYR A 212 12.48 -12.17 -40.74
CA TYR A 212 13.63 -12.81 -41.35
C TYR A 212 13.37 -13.18 -42.82
N LEU A 213 12.23 -13.77 -43.14
CA LEU A 213 11.89 -14.16 -44.53
C LEU A 213 11.67 -12.95 -45.44
N LEU A 214 11.11 -11.84 -44.93
CA LEU A 214 10.78 -10.67 -45.69
C LEU A 214 11.98 -9.75 -45.94
N GLU A 215 12.92 -9.67 -44.99
CA GLU A 215 13.97 -8.65 -45.00
C GLU A 215 15.38 -9.21 -45.21
N ARG A 216 15.64 -10.51 -45.07
CA ARG A 216 16.98 -11.10 -45.15
C ARG A 216 17.72 -10.80 -46.45
N ASP A 217 16.98 -10.73 -47.58
CA ASP A 217 17.57 -10.50 -48.89
C ASP A 217 17.80 -8.99 -49.12
N ALA A 218 16.97 -8.13 -48.55
CA ALA A 218 17.09 -6.68 -48.61
C ALA A 218 18.09 -6.13 -47.60
N GLN A 219 18.19 -6.78 -46.40
CA GLN A 219 19.01 -6.33 -45.28
C GLN A 219 19.69 -7.52 -44.57
N PRO A 220 20.70 -8.16 -45.15
CA PRO A 220 21.36 -9.31 -44.58
C PRO A 220 22.12 -9.01 -43.27
N GLY A 221 22.43 -7.77 -42.94
CA GLY A 221 23.06 -7.36 -41.68
C GLY A 221 22.09 -7.53 -40.49
N PRO A 222 21.03 -6.70 -40.39
CA PRO A 222 20.14 -6.71 -39.24
C PRO A 222 19.12 -7.88 -39.26
N PHE A 223 18.83 -8.50 -40.41
CA PHE A 223 17.85 -9.58 -40.55
C PHE A 223 18.41 -10.85 -41.15
N GLY A 224 19.73 -11.00 -41.26
CA GLY A 224 20.38 -12.17 -41.89
C GLY A 224 20.33 -13.46 -41.06
N SER A 225 19.76 -13.43 -39.87
CA SER A 225 19.58 -14.62 -39.01
C SER A 225 18.33 -14.49 -38.14
N MET A 226 17.80 -15.63 -37.69
CA MET A 226 16.66 -15.69 -36.79
C MET A 226 16.93 -14.92 -35.45
N PRO A 227 18.09 -15.10 -34.78
CA PRO A 227 18.40 -14.33 -33.58
C PRO A 227 18.44 -12.81 -33.80
N ALA A 228 18.94 -12.32 -34.95
CA ALA A 228 18.96 -10.90 -35.29
C ALA A 228 17.53 -10.36 -35.48
N ALA A 229 16.66 -11.10 -36.18
CA ALA A 229 15.24 -10.76 -36.31
C ALA A 229 14.51 -10.80 -34.96
N MET A 230 14.88 -11.71 -34.04
CA MET A 230 14.33 -11.75 -32.67
C MET A 230 14.74 -10.50 -31.88
N TRP A 231 15.95 -10.01 -32.04
CA TRP A 231 16.36 -8.75 -31.43
C TRP A 231 15.44 -7.60 -31.83
N TRP A 232 15.23 -7.44 -33.16
CA TRP A 232 14.30 -6.44 -33.66
C TRP A 232 12.89 -6.60 -33.09
N ALA A 233 12.37 -7.84 -33.04
CA ALA A 233 11.03 -8.11 -32.55
C ALA A 233 10.89 -7.78 -31.05
N VAL A 234 11.88 -8.13 -30.20
CA VAL A 234 11.90 -7.75 -28.79
C VAL A 234 11.90 -6.23 -28.64
N VAL A 235 12.81 -5.54 -29.34
CA VAL A 235 12.94 -4.07 -29.29
C VAL A 235 11.65 -3.38 -29.73
N THR A 236 10.99 -3.92 -30.75
CA THR A 236 9.71 -3.39 -31.28
C THR A 236 8.55 -3.67 -30.32
N MET A 237 8.38 -4.92 -29.87
CA MET A 237 7.30 -5.31 -28.95
C MET A 237 7.42 -4.63 -27.59
N THR A 238 8.64 -4.41 -27.09
CA THR A 238 8.88 -3.66 -25.85
C THR A 238 8.76 -2.15 -25.99
N THR A 239 8.43 -1.64 -27.17
CA THR A 239 8.33 -0.20 -27.50
C THR A 239 9.64 0.58 -27.28
N THR A 240 10.78 -0.10 -27.22
CA THR A 240 12.10 0.55 -27.02
C THR A 240 12.57 1.31 -28.26
N GLY A 241 12.52 0.66 -29.43
CA GLY A 241 12.76 1.29 -30.73
C GLY A 241 14.15 1.93 -30.91
N TYR A 242 15.23 1.19 -30.71
CA TYR A 242 16.61 1.73 -30.88
C TYR A 242 16.88 2.27 -32.28
N GLY A 243 16.15 1.80 -33.32
CA GLY A 243 16.35 2.24 -34.70
C GLY A 243 17.57 1.60 -35.41
N ASP A 244 18.21 0.66 -34.78
CA ASP A 244 19.36 -0.10 -35.31
C ASP A 244 18.97 -1.15 -36.37
N ALA A 245 17.73 -1.62 -36.30
CA ALA A 245 17.10 -2.53 -37.24
C ALA A 245 15.67 -2.04 -37.55
N VAL A 246 15.40 -1.67 -38.79
CA VAL A 246 14.09 -1.19 -39.26
C VAL A 246 13.79 -1.86 -40.61
N PRO A 247 12.59 -2.46 -40.78
CA PRO A 247 12.24 -3.08 -42.05
C PRO A 247 12.24 -2.05 -43.18
N LEU A 248 12.65 -2.41 -44.39
CA LEU A 248 12.66 -1.58 -45.60
C LEU A 248 11.59 -1.99 -46.62
N THR A 249 11.17 -3.26 -46.60
CA THR A 249 10.18 -3.75 -47.56
C THR A 249 8.77 -3.28 -47.14
N HIS A 250 7.86 -3.13 -48.09
CA HIS A 250 6.47 -2.76 -47.82
C HIS A 250 5.76 -3.80 -46.89
N TRP A 251 6.04 -5.08 -47.12
CA TRP A 251 5.48 -6.15 -46.28
C TRP A 251 6.11 -6.19 -44.87
N GLY A 252 7.40 -5.84 -44.78
CA GLY A 252 8.06 -5.67 -43.51
C GLY A 252 7.49 -4.52 -42.67
N HIS A 253 7.14 -3.39 -43.31
CA HIS A 253 6.45 -2.28 -42.63
C HIS A 253 5.07 -2.68 -42.14
N LEU A 254 4.27 -3.41 -42.96
CA LEU A 254 2.95 -3.89 -42.54
C LEU A 254 3.04 -4.86 -41.35
N LEU A 255 3.97 -5.83 -41.41
CA LEU A 255 4.23 -6.73 -40.31
C LEU A 255 4.71 -5.98 -39.04
N GLY A 256 5.59 -4.98 -39.23
CA GLY A 256 6.07 -4.15 -38.14
C GLY A 256 4.94 -3.42 -37.41
N ALA A 257 4.01 -2.81 -38.18
CA ALA A 257 2.85 -2.15 -37.60
C ALA A 257 1.98 -3.12 -36.79
N PHE A 258 1.75 -4.32 -37.32
CA PHE A 258 1.00 -5.37 -36.61
C PHE A 258 1.71 -5.80 -35.28
N VAL A 259 3.03 -6.03 -35.35
CA VAL A 259 3.83 -6.40 -34.17
C VAL A 259 3.82 -5.33 -33.09
N MET A 260 3.88 -4.04 -33.47
CA MET A 260 3.76 -2.91 -32.52
C MET A 260 2.42 -2.95 -31.78
N ILE A 261 1.30 -3.16 -32.48
CA ILE A 261 -0.03 -3.26 -31.87
C ILE A 261 -0.09 -4.46 -30.90
N CYS A 262 0.43 -5.62 -31.33
CA CYS A 262 0.49 -6.82 -30.49
C CYS A 262 1.35 -6.61 -29.23
N GLY A 263 2.47 -5.90 -29.34
CA GLY A 263 3.33 -5.53 -28.23
C GLY A 263 2.58 -4.72 -27.18
N ILE A 264 1.92 -3.62 -27.61
CA ILE A 264 1.14 -2.76 -26.72
C ILE A 264 0.00 -3.54 -26.05
N ALA A 265 -0.71 -4.40 -26.80
CA ALA A 265 -1.78 -5.23 -26.28
C ALA A 265 -1.27 -6.20 -25.19
N THR A 266 -0.13 -6.83 -25.41
CA THR A 266 0.50 -7.77 -24.43
C THR A 266 0.89 -7.06 -23.13
N PHE A 267 1.47 -5.86 -23.22
CA PHE A 267 1.76 -5.04 -22.03
C PHE A 267 0.49 -4.57 -21.33
N GLY A 268 -0.56 -4.20 -22.09
CA GLY A 268 -1.86 -3.84 -21.52
C GLY A 268 -2.49 -4.99 -20.73
N LEU A 269 -2.44 -6.22 -21.26
CA LEU A 269 -2.92 -7.42 -20.58
C LEU A 269 -2.13 -7.68 -19.27
N THR A 270 -0.79 -7.61 -19.31
CA THR A 270 0.07 -7.79 -18.14
C THR A 270 -0.27 -6.77 -17.06
N THR A 271 -0.40 -5.49 -17.44
CA THR A 271 -0.74 -4.39 -16.51
C THR A 271 -2.13 -4.59 -15.91
N GLY A 272 -3.12 -5.01 -16.71
CA GLY A 272 -4.47 -5.31 -16.25
C GLY A 272 -4.52 -6.44 -15.23
N ILE A 273 -3.81 -7.55 -15.47
CA ILE A 273 -3.69 -8.67 -14.54
C ILE A 273 -3.06 -8.23 -13.22
N LEU A 274 -1.94 -7.49 -13.28
CA LEU A 274 -1.29 -7.00 -12.07
C LEU A 274 -2.17 -6.01 -11.29
N ALA A 275 -2.86 -5.10 -11.97
CA ALA A 275 -3.75 -4.13 -11.34
C ALA A 275 -4.90 -4.82 -10.59
N THR A 276 -5.55 -5.82 -11.21
CA THR A 276 -6.60 -6.62 -10.56
C THR A 276 -6.07 -7.45 -9.41
N GLY A 277 -4.89 -8.05 -9.54
CA GLY A 277 -4.21 -8.81 -8.49
C GLY A 277 -3.87 -7.94 -7.27
N PHE A 278 -3.33 -6.73 -7.48
CA PHE A 278 -3.08 -5.78 -6.39
C PHE A 278 -4.37 -5.33 -5.71
N ALA A 279 -5.43 -5.07 -6.47
CA ALA A 279 -6.73 -4.71 -5.91
C ALA A 279 -7.32 -5.86 -5.06
N ALA A 280 -7.21 -7.09 -5.51
CA ALA A 280 -7.66 -8.27 -4.78
C ALA A 280 -6.87 -8.50 -3.48
N GLU A 281 -5.53 -8.40 -3.53
CA GLU A 281 -4.67 -8.55 -2.33
C GLU A 281 -4.93 -7.44 -1.30
N THR A 282 -5.17 -6.21 -1.76
CA THR A 282 -5.51 -5.10 -0.86
C THR A 282 -6.85 -5.33 -0.18
N ARG A 283 -7.89 -5.77 -0.91
CA ARG A 283 -9.20 -6.13 -0.34
C ARG A 283 -9.07 -7.25 0.69
N ARG A 284 -8.31 -8.30 0.36
CA ARG A 284 -8.06 -9.44 1.27
C ARG A 284 -7.39 -8.99 2.57
N ARG A 285 -6.38 -8.12 2.49
CA ARG A 285 -5.70 -7.59 3.69
C ARG A 285 -6.64 -6.75 4.54
N ASN A 286 -7.41 -5.86 3.92
CA ASN A 286 -8.39 -5.05 4.62
C ASN A 286 -9.43 -5.93 5.32
N PHE A 287 -9.92 -6.97 4.65
CA PHE A 287 -10.85 -7.94 5.24
C PHE A 287 -10.25 -8.62 6.47
N ILE A 288 -9.04 -9.18 6.38
CA ILE A 288 -8.39 -9.87 7.50
C ILE A 288 -8.18 -8.91 8.68
N GLN A 289 -7.76 -7.67 8.42
CA GLN A 289 -7.57 -6.67 9.47
C GLN A 289 -8.90 -6.27 10.13
N THR A 290 -9.96 -6.10 9.34
CA THR A 290 -11.29 -5.78 9.88
C THR A 290 -11.85 -6.97 10.67
N TRP A 291 -11.69 -8.20 10.18
CA TRP A 291 -12.07 -9.42 10.90
C TRP A 291 -11.41 -9.52 12.29
N ASP A 292 -10.08 -9.29 12.36
CA ASP A 292 -9.36 -9.32 13.64
C ASP A 292 -9.89 -8.26 14.62
N LEU A 293 -10.30 -7.10 14.13
CA LEU A 293 -10.90 -6.05 14.95
C LEU A 293 -12.33 -6.43 15.39
N VAL A 294 -13.15 -6.93 14.46
CA VAL A 294 -14.54 -7.34 14.75
C VAL A 294 -14.58 -8.46 15.77
N SER A 295 -13.72 -9.46 15.63
CA SER A 295 -13.66 -10.61 16.56
C SER A 295 -13.25 -10.22 17.98
N LYS A 296 -12.58 -9.08 18.17
CA LYS A 296 -12.18 -8.55 19.47
C LYS A 296 -13.27 -7.74 20.16
N VAL A 297 -14.27 -7.27 19.42
CA VAL A 297 -15.40 -6.51 20.01
C VAL A 297 -16.34 -7.47 20.74
N PRO A 298 -16.50 -7.34 22.08
CA PRO A 298 -17.31 -8.28 22.89
C PRO A 298 -18.74 -8.45 22.36
N PHE A 299 -19.28 -7.41 21.77
CA PHE A 299 -20.61 -7.39 21.18
C PHE A 299 -20.79 -8.45 20.06
N PHE A 300 -19.74 -8.72 19.27
CA PHE A 300 -19.79 -9.68 18.17
C PHE A 300 -19.33 -11.10 18.56
N GLN A 301 -18.75 -11.29 19.75
CA GLN A 301 -18.23 -12.59 20.19
C GLN A 301 -19.31 -13.66 20.40
N THR A 302 -20.56 -13.26 20.56
CA THR A 302 -21.71 -14.16 20.71
C THR A 302 -22.26 -14.68 19.39
N LEU A 303 -21.76 -14.16 18.25
CA LEU A 303 -22.21 -14.51 16.92
C LEU A 303 -21.45 -15.70 16.36
N ASP A 304 -22.09 -16.42 15.48
CA ASP A 304 -21.44 -17.49 14.74
C ASP A 304 -20.44 -16.93 13.70
N PRO A 305 -19.46 -17.73 13.25
CA PRO A 305 -18.44 -17.27 12.30
C PRO A 305 -18.99 -16.77 10.96
N SER A 306 -20.14 -17.26 10.52
CA SER A 306 -20.77 -16.81 9.27
C SER A 306 -21.31 -15.39 9.41
N ALA A 307 -21.95 -15.08 10.52
CA ALA A 307 -22.43 -13.74 10.85
C ALA A 307 -21.28 -12.73 10.99
N ILE A 308 -20.17 -13.15 11.64
CA ILE A 308 -18.97 -12.31 11.74
C ILE A 308 -18.41 -11.99 10.34
N THR A 309 -18.44 -12.94 9.41
CA THR A 309 -18.00 -12.73 8.02
C THR A 309 -18.89 -11.69 7.32
N GLU A 310 -20.22 -11.83 7.42
CA GLU A 310 -21.19 -10.90 6.83
C GLU A 310 -20.99 -9.48 7.37
N ILE A 311 -20.90 -9.35 8.69
CA ILE A 311 -20.66 -8.07 9.36
C ILE A 311 -19.33 -7.44 8.94
N THR A 312 -18.28 -8.24 8.81
CA THR A 312 -16.95 -7.76 8.40
C THR A 312 -16.98 -7.12 7.01
N HIS A 313 -17.83 -7.61 6.12
CA HIS A 313 -18.01 -7.01 4.78
C HIS A 313 -18.78 -5.68 4.81
N MET A 314 -19.67 -5.48 5.79
CA MET A 314 -20.48 -4.28 5.96
C MET A 314 -19.72 -3.18 6.72
N LEU A 315 -18.78 -3.55 7.58
CA LEU A 315 -18.05 -2.60 8.42
C LEU A 315 -16.88 -1.95 7.67
N ARG A 316 -16.79 -0.62 7.78
CA ARG A 316 -15.68 0.17 7.25
C ARG A 316 -14.79 0.65 8.39
N ARG A 317 -13.49 0.39 8.28
CA ARG A 317 -12.50 0.87 9.24
C ARG A 317 -12.19 2.35 9.03
N LEU A 318 -12.21 3.12 10.11
CA LEU A 318 -11.82 4.53 10.16
C LEU A 318 -10.80 4.73 11.28
N GLU A 319 -9.63 5.28 10.94
CA GLU A 319 -8.64 5.72 11.92
C GLU A 319 -8.82 7.21 12.17
N VAL A 320 -8.98 7.59 13.42
CA VAL A 320 -9.24 8.96 13.84
C VAL A 320 -8.15 9.41 14.81
N PRO A 321 -7.45 10.53 14.54
CA PRO A 321 -6.49 11.11 15.46
C PRO A 321 -7.14 11.51 16.80
N GLU A 322 -6.33 11.71 17.82
CA GLU A 322 -6.80 12.28 19.10
C GLU A 322 -7.44 13.67 18.91
N ARG A 323 -8.37 14.02 19.79
CA ARG A 323 -9.06 15.33 19.81
C ARG A 323 -9.82 15.68 18.54
N THR A 324 -10.29 14.67 17.82
CA THR A 324 -11.05 14.85 16.58
C THR A 324 -12.54 14.62 16.83
N ALA A 325 -13.38 15.56 16.41
CA ALA A 325 -14.83 15.42 16.51
C ALA A 325 -15.34 14.44 15.46
N VAL A 326 -15.90 13.30 15.93
CA VAL A 326 -16.48 12.24 15.09
C VAL A 326 -17.95 12.51 14.83
N ILE A 327 -18.70 12.91 15.86
CA ILE A 327 -20.12 13.26 15.76
C ILE A 327 -20.34 14.70 16.27
N ARG A 328 -21.20 15.43 15.57
CA ARG A 328 -21.68 16.74 16.00
C ARG A 328 -23.19 16.69 16.25
N ARG A 329 -23.59 17.15 17.44
CA ARG A 329 -25.01 17.26 17.83
C ARG A 329 -25.82 18.05 16.80
N GLY A 330 -27.05 17.60 16.54
CA GLY A 330 -27.99 18.25 15.63
C GLY A 330 -27.73 17.98 14.14
N LYS A 331 -26.69 17.20 13.77
CA LYS A 331 -26.51 16.72 12.40
C LYS A 331 -27.29 15.44 12.16
N VAL A 332 -27.60 15.17 10.91
CA VAL A 332 -28.21 13.89 10.50
C VAL A 332 -27.17 12.78 10.68
N GLY A 333 -27.59 11.64 11.23
CA GLY A 333 -26.76 10.48 11.47
C GLY A 333 -27.31 9.28 10.75
N ASP A 334 -26.58 8.80 9.78
CA ASP A 334 -26.91 7.67 8.91
C ASP A 334 -25.98 6.46 9.13
N CYS A 335 -25.20 6.48 10.21
CA CYS A 335 -24.29 5.40 10.60
C CYS A 335 -24.10 5.33 12.11
N MET A 336 -23.60 4.18 12.59
CA MET A 336 -23.11 3.98 13.95
C MET A 336 -21.65 3.56 13.95
N TYR A 337 -21.02 3.64 15.10
CA TYR A 337 -19.59 3.41 15.27
C TYR A 337 -19.34 2.40 16.39
N PHE A 338 -18.47 1.42 16.16
CA PHE A 338 -17.92 0.54 17.17
C PHE A 338 -16.46 0.94 17.43
N ILE A 339 -16.04 0.97 18.69
CA ILE A 339 -14.67 1.30 19.09
C ILE A 339 -13.87 0.00 19.10
N ALA A 340 -12.98 -0.16 18.13
CA ALA A 340 -12.09 -1.31 18.07
C ALA A 340 -10.82 -1.09 18.92
N ASP A 341 -10.32 0.17 18.95
CA ASP A 341 -9.19 0.60 19.77
C ASP A 341 -9.28 2.10 20.06
N GLY A 342 -8.69 2.54 21.19
CA GLY A 342 -8.72 3.92 21.63
C GLY A 342 -9.92 4.26 22.51
N GLU A 343 -10.18 5.57 22.70
CA GLU A 343 -11.23 6.06 23.60
C GLU A 343 -11.88 7.31 23.00
N VAL A 344 -13.19 7.42 23.17
CA VAL A 344 -13.97 8.61 22.78
C VAL A 344 -14.73 9.18 23.98
N GLN A 345 -14.87 10.51 23.99
CA GLN A 345 -15.69 11.26 24.92
C GLN A 345 -17.01 11.64 24.27
N VAL A 346 -18.13 11.26 24.89
CA VAL A 346 -19.48 11.66 24.53
C VAL A 346 -19.87 12.83 25.42
N GLU A 347 -20.16 13.99 24.85
CA GLU A 347 -20.54 15.19 25.58
C GLU A 347 -22.01 15.14 26.02
N ILE A 348 -22.24 14.55 27.18
CA ILE A 348 -23.56 14.52 27.84
C ILE A 348 -23.46 15.36 29.10
N LYS A 349 -24.42 16.28 29.32
CA LYS A 349 -24.46 17.10 30.56
C LYS A 349 -25.15 16.32 31.68
N PRO A 350 -24.72 16.41 32.97
CA PRO A 350 -23.67 17.31 33.46
C PRO A 350 -22.25 16.81 33.24
N ASN A 351 -22.04 15.50 33.17
CA ASN A 351 -20.70 14.90 33.05
C ASN A 351 -20.54 14.17 31.74
N PRO A 352 -19.42 14.33 31.03
CA PRO A 352 -19.14 13.56 29.83
C PRO A 352 -18.99 12.06 30.16
N VAL A 353 -19.32 11.22 29.17
CA VAL A 353 -19.13 9.77 29.27
C VAL A 353 -17.99 9.36 28.37
N PHE A 354 -17.08 8.54 28.91
CA PHE A 354 -15.96 7.98 28.16
C PHE A 354 -16.31 6.55 27.72
N LEU A 355 -16.08 6.26 26.46
CA LEU A 355 -16.32 4.95 25.86
C LEU A 355 -15.01 4.40 25.32
N GLY A 356 -14.64 3.20 25.74
CA GLY A 356 -13.43 2.49 25.34
C GLY A 356 -13.70 1.36 24.34
N PRO A 357 -12.67 0.53 24.08
CA PRO A 357 -12.77 -0.59 23.14
C PRO A 357 -13.92 -1.54 23.48
N GLY A 358 -14.64 -1.98 22.43
CA GLY A 358 -15.83 -2.84 22.58
C GLY A 358 -17.16 -2.10 22.74
N ALA A 359 -17.14 -0.83 23.08
CA ALA A 359 -18.32 0.01 23.09
C ALA A 359 -18.71 0.49 21.71
N PHE A 360 -19.98 0.93 21.58
CA PHE A 360 -20.50 1.54 20.35
C PHE A 360 -21.26 2.84 20.66
N PHE A 361 -21.38 3.70 19.65
CA PHE A 361 -22.09 4.98 19.77
C PHE A 361 -22.70 5.39 18.43
N GLY A 362 -23.65 6.33 18.48
CA GLY A 362 -24.36 6.86 17.31
C GLY A 362 -25.58 6.04 16.91
N GLU A 363 -25.89 4.96 17.62
CA GLU A 363 -27.06 4.08 17.43
C GLU A 363 -28.39 4.83 17.59
N LEU A 364 -28.44 5.81 18.50
CA LEU A 364 -29.68 6.55 18.78
C LEU A 364 -30.24 7.26 17.55
N ALA A 365 -29.38 7.72 16.65
CA ALA A 365 -29.80 8.31 15.41
C ALA A 365 -30.39 7.29 14.42
N LEU A 366 -30.00 6.01 14.51
CA LEU A 366 -30.51 4.94 13.64
C LEU A 366 -31.87 4.37 14.16
N LEU A 367 -32.07 4.47 15.46
CA LEU A 367 -33.28 3.99 16.14
C LEU A 367 -34.42 5.03 16.22
N GLY A 368 -34.10 6.32 16.00
CA GLY A 368 -35.03 7.44 16.12
C GLY A 368 -35.07 8.35 14.88
N ASP A 369 -35.09 9.66 15.13
CA ASP A 369 -35.29 10.71 14.10
C ASP A 369 -34.05 11.01 13.22
N LEU A 370 -33.08 10.14 13.17
CA LEU A 370 -31.79 10.33 12.42
C LEU A 370 -30.98 11.55 12.85
N ILE A 371 -31.28 12.19 14.00
CA ILE A 371 -30.58 13.36 14.49
C ILE A 371 -29.59 12.96 15.59
N ARG A 372 -28.35 13.41 15.49
CA ARG A 372 -27.31 13.20 16.50
C ARG A 372 -27.62 13.94 17.80
N THR A 373 -27.71 13.22 18.89
CA THR A 373 -28.12 13.75 20.21
C THR A 373 -26.97 14.37 21.01
N ALA A 374 -25.72 13.98 20.73
CA ALA A 374 -24.53 14.44 21.46
C ALA A 374 -23.36 14.70 20.50
N ASN A 375 -22.37 15.50 20.96
CA ASN A 375 -21.04 15.53 20.32
C ASN A 375 -20.23 14.34 20.81
N VAL A 376 -19.42 13.77 19.92
CA VAL A 376 -18.45 12.71 20.25
C VAL A 376 -17.10 13.09 19.71
N THR A 377 -16.09 13.12 20.59
CA THR A 377 -14.73 13.51 20.28
C THR A 377 -13.76 12.41 20.76
N THR A 378 -12.74 12.09 19.98
CA THR A 378 -11.69 11.14 20.38
C THR A 378 -10.80 11.76 21.46
N THR A 379 -10.53 11.04 22.55
CA THR A 379 -9.57 11.42 23.60
C THR A 379 -8.18 10.88 23.33
N THR A 380 -8.10 9.78 22.59
CA THR A 380 -6.86 9.14 22.10
C THR A 380 -6.97 8.85 20.62
N ALA A 381 -5.87 8.58 19.93
CA ALA A 381 -5.91 8.05 18.58
C ALA A 381 -6.72 6.74 18.59
N SER A 382 -7.81 6.70 17.81
CA SER A 382 -8.81 5.65 17.89
C SER A 382 -9.07 4.99 16.55
N THR A 383 -9.31 3.68 16.58
CA THR A 383 -9.77 2.90 15.42
C THR A 383 -11.25 2.59 15.59
N LEU A 384 -12.07 3.11 14.70
CA LEU A 384 -13.52 2.95 14.69
C LEU A 384 -13.94 2.03 13.54
N LEU A 385 -14.99 1.26 13.75
CA LEU A 385 -15.68 0.48 12.71
C LEU A 385 -17.04 1.14 12.47
N ILE A 386 -17.31 1.54 11.24
CA ILE A 386 -18.52 2.27 10.82
C ILE A 386 -19.49 1.27 10.22
N LEU A 387 -20.73 1.30 10.66
CA LEU A 387 -21.87 0.57 10.09
C LEU A 387 -22.89 1.57 9.56
N ASP A 388 -23.12 1.56 8.26
CA ASP A 388 -24.09 2.45 7.60
C ASP A 388 -25.53 2.00 7.89
N LEU A 389 -26.51 2.92 7.83
CA LEU A 389 -27.91 2.65 8.09
C LEU A 389 -28.50 1.54 7.19
N ALA A 390 -28.11 1.50 5.92
CA ALA A 390 -28.56 0.48 4.99
C ALA A 390 -28.06 -0.91 5.39
N ASP A 391 -26.78 -1.00 5.73
CA ASP A 391 -26.15 -2.24 6.20
C ASP A 391 -26.68 -2.65 7.57
N PHE A 392 -26.92 -1.68 8.48
CA PHE A 392 -27.56 -1.92 9.77
C PHE A 392 -28.96 -2.56 9.62
N ARG A 393 -29.79 -2.06 8.70
CA ARG A 393 -31.11 -2.63 8.42
C ARG A 393 -31.03 -4.05 7.87
N THR A 394 -30.12 -4.29 6.95
CA THR A 394 -29.86 -5.63 6.39
C THR A 394 -29.41 -6.61 7.47
N LEU A 395 -28.41 -6.19 8.27
CA LEU A 395 -27.88 -6.98 9.36
C LEU A 395 -28.94 -7.34 10.41
N THR A 396 -29.75 -6.37 10.82
CA THR A 396 -30.79 -6.58 11.84
C THR A 396 -31.97 -7.40 11.31
N ALA A 397 -32.19 -7.45 9.99
CA ALA A 397 -33.17 -8.34 9.37
C ALA A 397 -32.69 -9.80 9.39
N HIS A 398 -31.39 -10.04 9.16
CA HIS A 398 -30.82 -11.39 9.17
C HIS A 398 -30.51 -11.90 10.59
N HIS A 399 -30.16 -10.99 11.51
CA HIS A 399 -29.78 -11.31 12.89
C HIS A 399 -30.65 -10.56 13.92
N PRO A 400 -31.87 -11.04 14.19
CA PRO A 400 -32.83 -10.38 15.10
C PRO A 400 -32.29 -10.28 16.55
N ASP A 401 -31.41 -11.16 16.98
CA ASP A 401 -30.81 -11.13 18.29
C ASP A 401 -29.88 -9.92 18.48
N LEU A 402 -29.11 -9.56 17.45
CA LEU A 402 -28.32 -8.32 17.41
C LEU A 402 -29.21 -7.10 17.55
N LYS A 403 -30.32 -7.08 16.83
CA LYS A 403 -31.30 -5.99 16.92
C LYS A 403 -31.79 -5.80 18.36
N ARG A 404 -32.19 -6.89 19.04
CA ARG A 404 -32.62 -6.82 20.45
C ARG A 404 -31.58 -6.21 21.38
N VAL A 405 -30.31 -6.57 21.21
CA VAL A 405 -29.24 -6.03 22.05
C VAL A 405 -29.01 -4.55 21.79
N ILE A 406 -28.99 -4.13 20.52
CA ILE A 406 -28.82 -2.71 20.16
C ILE A 406 -30.03 -1.88 20.61
N ASP A 407 -31.26 -2.38 20.40
CA ASP A 407 -32.49 -1.72 20.83
C ASP A 407 -32.54 -1.57 22.37
N ALA A 408 -32.21 -2.62 23.11
CA ALA A 408 -32.16 -2.60 24.56
C ALA A 408 -31.16 -1.59 25.13
N GLU A 409 -29.93 -1.56 24.58
CA GLU A 409 -28.93 -0.59 24.99
C GLU A 409 -29.32 0.84 24.58
N GLY A 410 -29.84 1.03 23.38
CA GLY A 410 -30.38 2.32 22.92
C GLY A 410 -31.47 2.85 23.81
N GLN A 411 -32.46 2.01 24.18
CA GLN A 411 -33.54 2.38 25.10
C GLN A 411 -33.02 2.72 26.50
N ARG A 412 -32.07 1.93 27.02
CA ARG A 412 -31.43 2.23 28.30
C ARG A 412 -30.76 3.60 28.29
N ARG A 413 -29.99 3.92 27.29
CA ARG A 413 -29.30 5.22 27.13
C ARG A 413 -30.30 6.38 26.94
N MET A 414 -31.40 6.17 26.19
CA MET A 414 -32.46 7.17 26.05
C MET A 414 -33.09 7.49 27.40
N THR A 415 -33.45 6.47 28.19
CA THR A 415 -34.06 6.62 29.51
C THR A 415 -33.13 7.34 30.46
N GLU A 416 -31.83 6.94 30.52
CA GLU A 416 -30.81 7.60 31.33
C GLU A 416 -30.67 9.09 30.96
N ASN A 417 -30.62 9.40 29.66
CA ASN A 417 -30.53 10.78 29.19
C ASN A 417 -31.76 11.63 29.56
N GLN A 418 -32.97 11.06 29.43
CA GLN A 418 -34.21 11.74 29.82
C GLN A 418 -34.25 11.98 31.32
N GLN A 419 -33.82 11.03 32.15
CA GLN A 419 -33.77 11.16 33.59
C GLN A 419 -32.79 12.27 34.01
N ARG A 420 -31.61 12.31 33.42
CA ARG A 420 -30.62 13.39 33.66
C ARG A 420 -31.14 14.77 33.25
N GLU A 421 -31.90 14.85 32.16
CA GLU A 421 -32.55 16.09 31.74
C GLU A 421 -33.65 16.56 32.70
N ARG A 422 -34.46 15.62 33.27
CA ARG A 422 -35.49 15.92 34.28
C ARG A 422 -34.86 16.43 35.57
N GLU A 423 -33.83 15.75 36.08
CA GLU A 423 -33.08 16.16 37.26
C GLU A 423 -32.47 17.56 37.09
N ARG A 424 -31.94 17.87 35.90
CA ARG A 424 -31.42 19.20 35.57
C ARG A 424 -32.48 20.28 35.56
N ARG A 425 -33.69 20.01 35.01
CA ARG A 425 -34.80 20.97 35.01
C ARG A 425 -35.32 21.19 36.42
N GLY A 426 -35.36 20.15 37.23
CA GLY A 426 -35.76 20.27 38.66
C GLY A 426 -34.75 21.09 39.49
N ALA A 427 -33.43 20.90 39.27
CA ALA A 427 -32.40 21.66 39.95
C ALA A 427 -32.25 23.12 39.46
N ALA A 428 -32.79 23.48 38.27
CA ALA A 428 -32.81 24.85 37.76
C ALA A 428 -34.07 25.63 38.17
N SER A 429 -35.06 24.94 38.73
CA SER A 429 -36.30 25.54 39.23
C SER A 429 -36.39 25.65 40.76
N SER A 430 -35.41 25.11 41.47
CA SER A 430 -35.15 25.35 42.92
C SER A 430 -34.03 26.39 43.14
#